data_f40491562fc43a1bb239ea0e0ec2ba8e
#
_entry.id   f40491562fc43a1bb239ea0e0ec2ba8e
#
_cell.length_a   1.000
_cell.length_b   1.000
_cell.length_c   1.000
_cell.angle_alpha   90.00
_cell.angle_beta   90.00
_cell.angle_gamma   90.00
#
_symmetry.space_group_name_H-M   'P 1'
#
loop_
_entity.id
_entity.type
_entity.pdbx_description
1 polymer ?
#
loop_
_entity_poly.entity_id
_entity_poly.type
_entity_poly.pdbx_seq_one_letter_code
_entity_poly.pdbx_strand_id
1 'polypeptide(L)'
;GDFFQWLTYGIKDTGMRGFSGSLSEEDRWDVVNYMHGMSRGYQGRLLNPKVMPEKPSLGPPIFPYFAHDGSSGVIKDFRQKNNVLLVLFSWPQSQERILELTEVYDRLKQLNTIVLAVPMGNPNKQVLAEITENIPFPVVTEGAQEVTDSYVLYRRTLTHPDILGEGDIPDHLEFLIDRFGYLRARWIPAVDELKWSDMSLLTQQLS
;
A
#
# COMPACT_ATOMS: atom_id res chain seq x y z
N GLY A 1 -11.09 5.56 22.01
CA GLY A 1 -10.33 6.65 22.39
C GLY A 1 -11.04 8.00 22.35
N ASP A 2 -10.27 9.03 22.18
CA ASP A 2 -10.69 10.42 22.37
C ASP A 2 -11.82 10.87 21.43
N PHE A 3 -11.82 10.45 20.16
CA PHE A 3 -12.86 10.80 19.21
C PHE A 3 -14.27 10.37 19.66
N PHE A 4 -14.40 9.19 20.23
CA PHE A 4 -15.68 8.70 20.75
C PHE A 4 -16.15 9.54 21.93
N GLN A 5 -15.24 9.94 22.83
CA GLN A 5 -15.54 10.81 23.94
C GLN A 5 -15.99 12.21 23.48
N TRP A 6 -15.28 12.77 22.51
CA TRP A 6 -15.65 14.07 21.91
C TRP A 6 -17.02 14.02 21.23
N LEU A 7 -17.33 12.96 20.48
CA LEU A 7 -18.66 12.75 19.93
C LEU A 7 -19.73 12.58 21.02
N THR A 8 -19.41 11.89 22.10
CA THR A 8 -20.38 11.62 23.16
C THR A 8 -20.70 12.86 23.97
N TYR A 9 -19.70 13.60 24.40
CA TYR A 9 -19.82 14.69 25.38
C TYR A 9 -19.58 16.09 24.82
N GLY A 10 -19.12 16.17 23.59
CA GLY A 10 -18.64 17.42 22.98
C GLY A 10 -17.22 17.78 23.45
N ILE A 11 -16.75 18.92 23.00
CA ILE A 11 -15.44 19.47 23.39
C ILE A 11 -15.69 20.77 24.15
N LYS A 12 -15.25 20.79 25.42
CA LYS A 12 -15.39 21.93 26.29
C LYS A 12 -14.71 23.18 25.67
N ASP A 13 -15.35 24.31 25.84
CA ASP A 13 -14.90 25.62 25.34
C ASP A 13 -14.77 25.71 23.79
N THR A 14 -15.47 24.82 23.07
CA THR A 14 -15.65 24.86 21.62
C THR A 14 -17.14 24.91 21.27
N GLY A 15 -17.46 25.15 19.99
CA GLY A 15 -18.84 25.06 19.50
C GLY A 15 -19.37 23.63 19.34
N MET A 16 -18.55 22.60 19.59
CA MET A 16 -18.92 21.20 19.40
C MET A 16 -19.71 20.67 20.58
N ARG A 17 -20.99 20.40 20.35
CA ARG A 17 -21.87 19.76 21.34
C ARG A 17 -21.74 18.26 21.31
N GLY A 18 -22.04 17.58 22.42
CA GLY A 18 -22.12 16.12 22.48
C GLY A 18 -23.37 15.60 21.77
N PHE A 19 -23.28 14.42 21.21
CA PHE A 19 -24.33 13.74 20.43
C PHE A 19 -24.95 12.56 21.17
N SER A 20 -24.66 12.36 22.45
CA SER A 20 -25.22 11.25 23.25
C SER A 20 -26.76 11.25 23.34
N GLY A 21 -27.40 12.41 23.17
CA GLY A 21 -28.85 12.53 23.17
C GLY A 21 -29.53 12.37 21.79
N SER A 22 -28.74 12.34 20.69
CA SER A 22 -29.24 12.31 19.32
C SER A 22 -28.75 11.13 18.49
N LEU A 23 -27.66 10.50 18.89
CA LEU A 23 -27.09 9.32 18.24
C LEU A 23 -26.96 8.17 19.24
N SER A 24 -27.29 6.96 18.80
CA SER A 24 -27.02 5.74 19.55
C SER A 24 -25.52 5.55 19.78
N GLU A 25 -25.13 4.63 20.66
CA GLU A 25 -23.71 4.28 20.84
C GLU A 25 -23.12 3.69 19.57
N GLU A 26 -23.86 2.84 18.88
CA GLU A 26 -23.48 2.23 17.60
C GLU A 26 -23.27 3.30 16.52
N ASP A 27 -24.19 4.20 16.32
CA ASP A 27 -24.07 5.31 15.36
C ASP A 27 -22.83 6.17 15.64
N ARG A 28 -22.52 6.42 16.93
CA ARG A 28 -21.32 7.19 17.30
C ARG A 28 -20.03 6.43 16.96
N TRP A 29 -20.01 5.12 17.13
CA TRP A 29 -18.87 4.30 16.67
C TRP A 29 -18.75 4.29 15.14
N ASP A 30 -19.86 4.25 14.41
CA ASP A 30 -19.86 4.33 12.95
C ASP A 30 -19.30 5.66 12.46
N VAL A 31 -19.68 6.78 13.09
CA VAL A 31 -19.09 8.09 12.79
C VAL A 31 -17.57 8.10 13.06
N VAL A 32 -17.10 7.53 14.16
CA VAL A 32 -15.68 7.42 14.46
C VAL A 32 -14.94 6.61 13.39
N ASN A 33 -15.51 5.46 13.02
CA ASN A 33 -14.95 4.59 11.98
C ASN A 33 -14.91 5.30 10.62
N TYR A 34 -15.95 6.02 10.27
CA TYR A 34 -16.03 6.85 9.06
C TYR A 34 -14.93 7.93 9.04
N MET A 35 -14.77 8.67 10.16
CA MET A 35 -13.72 9.69 10.28
C MET A 35 -12.31 9.10 10.14
N HIS A 36 -12.06 7.91 10.73
CA HIS A 36 -10.80 7.21 10.55
C HIS A 36 -10.59 6.77 9.10
N GLY A 37 -11.63 6.28 8.44
CA GLY A 37 -11.59 5.92 7.02
C GLY A 37 -11.25 7.13 6.14
N MET A 38 -11.93 8.26 6.37
CA MET A 38 -11.68 9.51 5.66
C MET A 38 -10.26 10.03 5.86
N SER A 39 -9.76 10.00 7.10
CA SER A 39 -8.39 10.42 7.42
C SER A 39 -7.34 9.55 6.71
N ARG A 40 -7.51 8.22 6.73
CA ARG A 40 -6.62 7.30 6.01
C ARG A 40 -6.68 7.51 4.51
N GLY A 41 -7.86 7.70 3.94
CA GLY A 41 -8.05 8.00 2.54
C GLY A 41 -7.33 9.27 2.13
N TYR A 42 -7.42 10.34 2.93
CA TYR A 42 -6.71 11.58 2.68
C TYR A 42 -5.18 11.39 2.78
N GLN A 43 -4.69 10.72 3.83
CA GLN A 43 -3.27 10.41 3.97
C GLN A 43 -2.74 9.58 2.80
N GLY A 44 -3.54 8.62 2.31
CA GLY A 44 -3.21 7.83 1.13
C GLY A 44 -3.02 8.68 -0.12
N ARG A 45 -3.80 9.75 -0.30
CA ARG A 45 -3.65 10.68 -1.43
C ARG A 45 -2.39 11.55 -1.36
N LEU A 46 -1.79 11.70 -0.18
CA LEU A 46 -0.53 12.42 0.04
C LEU A 46 0.69 11.58 -0.31
N LEU A 47 0.53 10.26 -0.46
CA LEU A 47 1.62 9.39 -0.90
C LEU A 47 2.10 9.81 -2.28
N ASN A 48 3.40 9.81 -2.46
CA ASN A 48 4.08 10.10 -3.71
C ASN A 48 5.37 9.26 -3.77
N PRO A 49 6.13 9.28 -4.88
CA PRO A 49 7.35 8.48 -5.01
C PRO A 49 8.49 8.84 -4.08
N LYS A 50 8.38 9.96 -3.38
CA LYS A 50 9.40 10.42 -2.42
C LYS A 50 8.92 10.26 -1.00
N VAL A 51 9.69 9.54 -0.18
CA VAL A 51 9.42 9.46 1.27
C VAL A 51 9.53 10.84 1.90
N MET A 52 8.48 11.25 2.59
CA MET A 52 8.42 12.53 3.29
C MET A 52 8.61 12.30 4.80
N PRO A 53 9.78 12.67 5.38
CA PRO A 53 10.08 12.38 6.78
C PRO A 53 9.07 12.94 7.78
N GLU A 54 8.54 14.14 7.49
CA GLU A 54 7.63 14.87 8.39
C GLU A 54 6.16 14.54 8.18
N LYS A 55 5.82 13.67 7.21
CA LYS A 55 4.43 13.28 6.98
C LYS A 55 3.98 12.19 7.97
N PRO A 56 2.71 12.23 8.38
CA PRO A 56 2.16 11.19 9.23
C PRO A 56 2.38 9.79 8.63
N SER A 57 2.69 8.85 9.49
CA SER A 57 2.87 7.47 9.09
C SER A 57 1.51 6.80 8.88
N LEU A 58 1.28 6.26 7.68
CA LEU A 58 0.07 5.54 7.33
C LEU A 58 0.27 4.04 7.58
N GLY A 59 -0.62 3.43 8.38
CA GLY A 59 -0.62 1.98 8.53
C GLY A 59 -1.08 1.31 7.22
N PRO A 60 -0.29 0.38 6.65
CA PRO A 60 -0.69 -0.36 5.47
C PRO A 60 -1.84 -1.33 5.79
N PRO A 61 -2.67 -1.70 4.79
CA PRO A 61 -3.54 -2.85 4.91
C PRO A 61 -2.75 -4.10 5.29
N ILE A 62 -3.25 -4.86 6.27
CA ILE A 62 -2.62 -6.10 6.73
C ILE A 62 -3.29 -7.26 6.00
N PHE A 63 -2.47 -8.10 5.38
CA PHE A 63 -2.94 -9.30 4.68
C PHE A 63 -2.00 -10.48 4.91
N PRO A 64 -2.53 -11.71 4.93
CA PRO A 64 -1.72 -12.91 4.79
C PRO A 64 -1.32 -13.10 3.33
N TYR A 65 -0.19 -13.77 3.09
CA TYR A 65 0.24 -14.15 1.74
C TYR A 65 0.78 -15.56 1.71
N PHE A 66 0.61 -16.21 0.56
CA PHE A 66 1.28 -17.45 0.18
C PHE A 66 1.95 -17.19 -1.17
N ALA A 67 3.24 -17.50 -1.28
CA ALA A 67 4.01 -17.21 -2.48
C ALA A 67 4.47 -18.47 -3.21
N HIS A 68 4.84 -18.31 -4.48
CA HIS A 68 5.25 -19.39 -5.37
C HIS A 68 6.50 -20.15 -4.88
N ASP A 69 7.39 -19.50 -4.15
CA ASP A 69 8.62 -20.07 -3.58
C ASP A 69 8.38 -20.85 -2.28
N GLY A 70 7.11 -20.99 -1.87
CA GLY A 70 6.70 -21.66 -0.64
C GLY A 70 6.77 -20.78 0.60
N SER A 71 7.22 -19.53 0.48
CA SER A 71 7.15 -18.58 1.58
C SER A 71 5.72 -18.16 1.87
N SER A 72 5.42 -17.94 3.14
CA SER A 72 4.11 -17.50 3.61
C SER A 72 4.25 -16.69 4.89
N GLY A 73 3.28 -15.84 5.16
CA GLY A 73 3.27 -15.02 6.36
C GLY A 73 2.21 -13.92 6.30
N VAL A 74 2.41 -12.92 7.12
CA VAL A 74 1.59 -11.71 7.15
C VAL A 74 2.51 -10.51 6.92
N ILE A 75 2.06 -9.51 6.19
CA ILE A 75 2.89 -8.32 5.86
C ILE A 75 3.55 -7.70 7.11
N LYS A 76 2.91 -7.74 8.28
CA LYS A 76 3.47 -7.25 9.53
C LYS A 76 4.66 -8.05 10.08
N ASP A 77 4.92 -9.27 9.57
CA ASP A 77 6.03 -10.12 10.03
C ASP A 77 7.39 -9.57 9.60
N PHE A 78 7.40 -8.68 8.60
CA PHE A 78 8.58 -7.93 8.17
C PHE A 78 8.92 -6.77 9.12
N ARG A 79 8.03 -6.42 10.04
CA ARG A 79 8.23 -5.33 10.99
C ARG A 79 9.49 -5.54 11.81
N GLN A 80 10.29 -4.47 11.95
CA GLN A 80 11.60 -4.44 12.63
C GLN A 80 12.68 -5.33 11.97
N LYS A 81 12.40 -5.89 10.80
CA LYS A 81 13.34 -6.72 10.05
C LYS A 81 13.70 -6.10 8.71
N ASN A 82 12.70 -5.89 7.87
CA ASN A 82 12.89 -5.48 6.49
C ASN A 82 11.96 -4.33 6.09
N ASN A 83 12.41 -3.54 5.14
CA ASN A 83 11.50 -2.78 4.29
C ASN A 83 10.79 -3.74 3.33
N VAL A 84 9.59 -3.41 2.89
CA VAL A 84 8.88 -4.18 1.86
C VAL A 84 8.58 -3.25 0.68
N LEU A 85 9.06 -3.63 -0.48
CA LEU A 85 8.61 -3.10 -1.75
C LEU A 85 7.47 -4.01 -2.24
N LEU A 86 6.24 -3.58 -2.00
CA LEU A 86 5.05 -4.27 -2.46
C LEU A 86 4.74 -3.83 -3.89
N VAL A 87 4.69 -4.76 -4.82
CA VAL A 87 4.53 -4.52 -6.25
C VAL A 87 3.25 -5.17 -6.73
N LEU A 88 2.23 -4.38 -7.05
CA LEU A 88 1.02 -4.83 -7.73
C LEU A 88 1.22 -4.66 -9.23
N PHE A 89 1.00 -5.71 -10.00
CA PHE A 89 1.33 -5.71 -11.41
C PHE A 89 0.37 -6.53 -12.27
N SER A 90 0.09 -6.04 -13.49
CA SER A 90 -0.60 -6.78 -14.54
C SER A 90 0.40 -7.44 -15.48
N TRP A 91 0.07 -8.62 -15.97
CA TRP A 91 0.90 -9.34 -16.92
C TRP A 91 0.19 -9.47 -18.28
N PRO A 92 0.90 -9.19 -19.40
CA PRO A 92 2.35 -8.93 -19.55
C PRO A 92 2.77 -7.44 -19.42
N GLN A 93 1.86 -6.51 -19.11
CA GLN A 93 2.09 -5.06 -19.16
C GLN A 93 3.26 -4.59 -18.30
N SER A 94 3.48 -5.26 -17.16
CA SER A 94 4.55 -4.93 -16.21
C SER A 94 5.81 -5.78 -16.37
N GLN A 95 5.92 -6.59 -17.43
CA GLN A 95 7.03 -7.54 -17.60
C GLN A 95 8.40 -6.86 -17.53
N GLU A 96 8.58 -5.74 -18.23
CA GLU A 96 9.84 -4.99 -18.24
C GLU A 96 10.25 -4.60 -16.81
N ARG A 97 9.30 -4.05 -16.03
CA ARG A 97 9.59 -3.63 -14.66
C ARG A 97 9.90 -4.79 -13.72
N ILE A 98 9.22 -5.91 -13.87
CA ILE A 98 9.48 -7.13 -13.09
C ILE A 98 10.89 -7.67 -13.39
N LEU A 99 11.33 -7.63 -14.64
CA LEU A 99 12.70 -8.00 -15.04
C LEU A 99 13.74 -7.04 -14.44
N GLU A 100 13.52 -5.72 -14.50
CA GLU A 100 14.40 -4.74 -13.84
C GLU A 100 14.55 -5.04 -12.33
N LEU A 101 13.43 -5.31 -11.64
CA LEU A 101 13.46 -5.67 -10.22
C LEU A 101 14.24 -6.98 -9.96
N THR A 102 14.14 -7.94 -10.88
CA THR A 102 14.90 -9.19 -10.81
C THR A 102 16.41 -8.94 -10.87
N GLU A 103 16.84 -8.09 -11.78
CA GLU A 103 18.27 -7.74 -11.95
C GLU A 103 18.86 -7.03 -10.73
N VAL A 104 18.07 -6.22 -10.04
CA VAL A 104 18.52 -5.39 -8.92
C VAL A 104 18.20 -5.99 -7.54
N TYR A 105 17.55 -7.15 -7.49
CA TYR A 105 17.03 -7.72 -6.24
C TYR A 105 18.11 -7.98 -5.19
N ASP A 106 19.29 -8.45 -5.59
CA ASP A 106 20.40 -8.64 -4.65
C ASP A 106 20.83 -7.33 -3.99
N ARG A 107 20.81 -6.23 -4.73
CA ARG A 107 21.06 -4.90 -4.17
C ARG A 107 19.97 -4.46 -3.21
N LEU A 108 18.70 -4.73 -3.52
CA LEU A 108 17.59 -4.45 -2.61
C LEU A 108 17.69 -5.23 -1.31
N LYS A 109 18.08 -6.51 -1.37
CA LYS A 109 18.34 -7.33 -0.17
C LYS A 109 19.46 -6.73 0.70
N GLN A 110 20.53 -6.21 0.11
CA GLN A 110 21.61 -5.53 0.84
C GLN A 110 21.11 -4.28 1.59
N LEU A 111 20.03 -3.67 1.12
CA LEU A 111 19.31 -2.56 1.78
C LEU A 111 18.20 -3.04 2.72
N ASN A 112 18.24 -4.31 3.14
CA ASN A 112 17.21 -4.94 3.96
C ASN A 112 15.80 -4.80 3.38
N THR A 113 15.66 -4.85 2.06
CA THR A 113 14.39 -4.70 1.38
C THR A 113 13.97 -6.01 0.71
N ILE A 114 12.76 -6.46 1.00
CA ILE A 114 12.09 -7.59 0.34
C ILE A 114 11.15 -7.03 -0.73
N VAL A 115 11.20 -7.62 -1.92
CA VAL A 115 10.16 -7.41 -2.94
C VAL A 115 9.08 -8.46 -2.70
N LEU A 116 7.84 -8.02 -2.56
CA LEU A 116 6.66 -8.89 -2.52
C LEU A 116 5.78 -8.52 -3.71
N ALA A 117 5.75 -9.37 -4.72
CA ALA A 117 5.03 -9.12 -5.96
C ALA A 117 3.64 -9.76 -5.93
N VAL A 118 2.62 -9.00 -6.32
CA VAL A 118 1.21 -9.38 -6.28
C VAL A 118 0.63 -9.24 -7.69
N PRO A 119 0.38 -10.35 -8.39
CA PRO A 119 -0.24 -10.28 -9.71
C PRO A 119 -1.70 -9.85 -9.60
N MET A 120 -2.09 -8.88 -10.39
CA MET A 120 -3.48 -8.40 -10.51
C MET A 120 -4.25 -9.23 -11.55
N GLY A 121 -5.59 -9.26 -11.43
CA GLY A 121 -6.44 -9.88 -12.44
C GLY A 121 -6.50 -11.41 -12.41
N ASN A 122 -6.09 -12.06 -11.32
CA ASN A 122 -6.18 -13.51 -11.10
C ASN A 122 -5.61 -14.35 -12.28
N PRO A 123 -4.31 -14.26 -12.58
CA PRO A 123 -3.71 -15.01 -13.67
C PRO A 123 -3.93 -16.51 -13.47
N ASN A 124 -4.18 -17.23 -14.57
CA ASN A 124 -4.30 -18.66 -14.52
C ASN A 124 -2.94 -19.33 -14.20
N LYS A 125 -2.97 -20.64 -13.90
CA LYS A 125 -1.77 -21.37 -13.49
C LYS A 125 -0.63 -21.32 -14.52
N GLN A 126 -0.94 -21.31 -15.80
CA GLN A 126 0.06 -21.25 -16.87
C GLN A 126 0.76 -19.89 -16.91
N VAL A 127 0.01 -18.81 -16.84
CA VAL A 127 0.53 -17.44 -16.76
C VAL A 127 1.33 -17.25 -15.46
N LEU A 128 0.84 -17.79 -14.35
CA LEU A 128 1.54 -17.70 -13.08
C LEU A 128 2.90 -18.46 -13.13
N ALA A 129 2.94 -19.63 -13.77
CA ALA A 129 4.18 -20.36 -13.97
C ALA A 129 5.17 -19.57 -14.85
N GLU A 130 4.69 -18.94 -15.93
CA GLU A 130 5.50 -18.05 -16.77
C GLU A 130 6.08 -16.88 -15.97
N ILE A 131 5.24 -16.20 -15.17
CA ILE A 131 5.67 -15.08 -14.32
C ILE A 131 6.77 -15.53 -13.36
N THR A 132 6.65 -16.70 -12.74
CA THR A 132 7.51 -17.12 -11.64
C THR A 132 8.78 -17.86 -12.07
N GLU A 133 8.94 -18.18 -13.35
CA GLU A 133 9.99 -19.07 -13.86
C GLU A 133 11.41 -18.63 -13.47
N ASN A 134 11.68 -17.34 -13.44
CA ASN A 134 13.03 -16.80 -13.16
C ASN A 134 13.03 -15.63 -12.17
N ILE A 135 12.01 -15.54 -11.31
CA ILE A 135 11.88 -14.45 -10.34
C ILE A 135 12.48 -14.87 -8.99
N PRO A 136 13.47 -14.11 -8.47
CA PRO A 136 14.16 -14.45 -7.23
C PRO A 136 13.46 -13.95 -5.96
N PHE A 137 12.31 -13.29 -6.07
CA PHE A 137 11.54 -12.74 -4.95
C PHE A 137 10.14 -13.34 -4.89
N PRO A 138 9.49 -13.34 -3.71
CA PRO A 138 8.15 -13.88 -3.52
C PRO A 138 7.11 -13.26 -4.47
N VAL A 139 6.37 -14.12 -5.19
CA VAL A 139 5.17 -13.76 -5.97
C VAL A 139 3.98 -14.41 -5.30
N VAL A 140 3.01 -13.59 -4.90
CA VAL A 140 1.80 -14.06 -4.20
C VAL A 140 0.95 -14.92 -5.14
N THR A 141 0.59 -16.11 -4.70
CA THR A 141 -0.20 -17.07 -5.46
C THR A 141 -1.61 -17.24 -4.92
N GLU A 142 -1.79 -16.99 -3.63
CA GLU A 142 -3.11 -17.03 -2.97
C GLU A 142 -3.36 -15.72 -2.23
N GLY A 143 -4.58 -15.20 -2.30
CA GLY A 143 -4.98 -13.94 -1.67
C GLY A 143 -4.59 -12.69 -2.47
N ALA A 144 -4.08 -12.84 -3.71
CA ALA A 144 -3.64 -11.71 -4.52
C ALA A 144 -4.75 -10.70 -4.81
N GLN A 145 -5.99 -11.16 -4.98
CA GLN A 145 -7.13 -10.29 -5.23
C GLN A 145 -7.46 -9.41 -4.02
N GLU A 146 -7.49 -9.96 -2.83
CA GLU A 146 -7.77 -9.23 -1.58
C GLU A 146 -6.69 -8.18 -1.31
N VAL A 147 -5.42 -8.50 -1.62
CA VAL A 147 -4.32 -7.54 -1.53
C VAL A 147 -4.53 -6.42 -2.54
N THR A 148 -4.82 -6.77 -3.80
CA THR A 148 -5.09 -5.81 -4.87
C THR A 148 -6.21 -4.87 -4.46
N ASP A 149 -7.37 -5.39 -4.07
CA ASP A 149 -8.56 -4.60 -3.69
C ASP A 149 -8.25 -3.63 -2.54
N SER A 150 -7.42 -4.06 -1.58
CA SER A 150 -7.03 -3.23 -0.44
C SER A 150 -6.09 -2.09 -0.84
N TYR A 151 -5.14 -2.34 -1.73
CA TYR A 151 -4.09 -1.38 -2.07
C TYR A 151 -4.44 -0.47 -3.24
N VAL A 152 -5.29 -0.89 -4.17
CA VAL A 152 -5.77 -0.01 -5.26
C VAL A 152 -6.56 1.19 -4.74
N LEU A 153 -7.04 1.15 -3.50
CA LEU A 153 -7.65 2.32 -2.84
C LEU A 153 -6.68 3.50 -2.71
N TYR A 154 -5.37 3.22 -2.66
CA TYR A 154 -4.32 4.24 -2.58
C TYR A 154 -3.85 4.76 -3.94
N ARG A 155 -4.46 4.35 -5.07
CA ARG A 155 -4.11 4.81 -6.41
C ARG A 155 -4.42 6.30 -6.65
N ARG A 156 -5.41 6.85 -5.94
CA ARG A 156 -5.80 8.25 -6.07
C ARG A 156 -4.74 9.18 -5.48
N THR A 157 -4.45 10.26 -6.18
CA THR A 157 -3.54 11.31 -5.73
C THR A 157 -4.30 12.62 -5.49
N LEU A 158 -3.67 13.61 -4.87
CA LEU A 158 -4.25 14.95 -4.77
C LEU A 158 -4.30 15.67 -6.12
N THR A 159 -3.29 15.44 -6.95
CA THR A 159 -3.18 16.07 -8.28
C THR A 159 -4.01 15.36 -9.34
N HIS A 160 -4.31 14.09 -9.16
CA HIS A 160 -5.08 13.27 -10.09
C HIS A 160 -6.18 12.50 -9.32
N PRO A 161 -7.17 13.21 -8.75
CA PRO A 161 -8.22 12.55 -7.97
C PRO A 161 -9.16 11.70 -8.83
N ASP A 162 -9.28 12.02 -10.14
CA ASP A 162 -10.27 11.47 -11.05
C ASP A 162 -9.66 10.61 -12.16
N ILE A 163 -8.37 10.79 -12.51
CA ILE A 163 -7.69 9.99 -13.56
C ILE A 163 -7.70 8.51 -13.23
N LEU A 164 -7.57 8.19 -11.95
CA LEU A 164 -7.66 6.84 -11.43
C LEU A 164 -8.98 6.66 -10.70
N GLY A 165 -10.04 7.23 -11.27
CA GLY A 165 -11.39 7.23 -10.74
C GLY A 165 -12.05 5.85 -10.72
N GLU A 166 -13.37 5.83 -10.73
CA GLU A 166 -14.15 4.61 -10.77
C GLU A 166 -13.85 3.84 -12.07
N GLY A 167 -13.17 2.70 -11.94
CA GLY A 167 -12.96 1.74 -13.03
C GLY A 167 -11.50 1.49 -13.41
N ASP A 168 -10.66 2.50 -13.51
CA ASP A 168 -9.31 2.29 -14.03
C ASP A 168 -8.29 1.95 -12.93
N ILE A 169 -7.89 0.71 -12.87
CA ILE A 169 -6.76 0.26 -12.04
C ILE A 169 -5.51 0.34 -12.93
N PRO A 170 -4.46 1.08 -12.51
CA PRO A 170 -3.20 1.08 -13.23
C PRO A 170 -2.61 -0.33 -13.35
N ASP A 171 -1.98 -0.63 -14.49
CA ASP A 171 -1.33 -1.92 -14.69
C ASP A 171 -0.15 -2.17 -13.74
N HIS A 172 0.34 -1.12 -13.10
CA HIS A 172 1.49 -1.20 -12.19
C HIS A 172 1.39 -0.18 -11.06
N LEU A 173 1.56 -0.67 -9.82
CA LEU A 173 1.66 0.17 -8.62
C LEU A 173 2.72 -0.42 -7.70
N GLU A 174 3.61 0.43 -7.18
CA GLU A 174 4.56 0.03 -6.16
C GLU A 174 4.33 0.82 -4.86
N PHE A 175 4.50 0.15 -3.74
CA PHE A 175 4.35 0.73 -2.41
C PHE A 175 5.57 0.41 -1.56
N LEU A 176 6.12 1.42 -0.91
CA LEU A 176 7.19 1.25 0.05
C LEU A 176 6.62 1.20 1.47
N ILE A 177 6.80 0.08 2.13
CA ILE A 177 6.50 -0.10 3.55
C ILE A 177 7.83 -0.16 4.29
N ASP A 178 8.04 0.75 5.24
CA ASP A 178 9.29 0.78 5.98
C ASP A 178 9.40 -0.34 7.02
N ARG A 179 10.60 -0.58 7.53
CA ARG A 179 10.88 -1.58 8.56
C ARG A 179 10.09 -1.37 9.86
N PHE A 180 9.51 -0.19 10.08
CA PHE A 180 8.64 0.07 11.22
C PHE A 180 7.18 -0.32 10.92
N GLY A 181 6.89 -0.72 9.68
CA GLY A 181 5.59 -1.18 9.23
C GLY A 181 4.66 -0.05 8.83
N TYR A 182 5.18 1.07 8.35
CA TYR A 182 4.41 2.19 7.83
C TYR A 182 4.51 2.29 6.31
N LEU A 183 3.40 2.57 5.67
CA LEU A 183 3.33 2.88 4.24
C LEU A 183 3.86 4.30 4.02
N ARG A 184 5.03 4.42 3.38
CA ARG A 184 5.79 5.65 3.30
C ARG A 184 5.76 6.33 1.95
N ALA A 185 5.67 5.56 0.89
CA ALA A 185 5.68 6.07 -0.46
C ALA A 185 4.89 5.16 -1.40
N ARG A 186 4.49 5.72 -2.52
CA ARG A 186 3.82 5.01 -3.62
C ARG A 186 4.37 5.53 -4.93
N TRP A 187 4.55 4.63 -5.89
CA TRP A 187 4.88 4.96 -7.25
C TRP A 187 3.87 4.34 -8.22
N ILE A 188 3.36 5.16 -9.13
CA ILE A 188 2.47 4.77 -10.20
C ILE A 188 3.09 5.28 -11.52
N PRO A 189 3.70 4.41 -12.35
CA PRO A 189 4.40 4.84 -13.57
C PRO A 189 3.56 5.69 -14.52
N ALA A 190 2.25 5.45 -14.53
CA ALA A 190 1.31 6.16 -15.41
C ALA A 190 1.09 7.64 -15.05
N VAL A 191 1.36 8.04 -13.79
CA VAL A 191 1.05 9.40 -13.30
C VAL A 191 2.22 10.10 -12.61
N ASP A 192 3.20 9.37 -12.10
CA ASP A 192 4.31 9.93 -11.34
C ASP A 192 5.49 10.25 -12.25
N GLU A 193 5.99 11.48 -12.18
CA GLU A 193 7.18 11.92 -12.94
C GLU A 193 8.48 11.27 -12.44
N LEU A 194 8.60 11.08 -11.11
CA LEU A 194 9.75 10.43 -10.50
C LEU A 194 9.67 8.93 -10.70
N LYS A 195 10.73 8.33 -11.22
CA LYS A 195 10.74 6.91 -11.59
C LYS A 195 11.57 6.09 -10.62
N TRP A 196 10.98 5.07 -10.02
CA TRP A 196 11.71 4.08 -9.21
C TRP A 196 12.50 3.07 -10.06
N SER A 197 12.36 3.09 -11.38
CA SER A 197 13.31 2.45 -12.29
C SER A 197 14.70 3.10 -12.22
N ASP A 198 14.82 4.36 -11.82
CA ASP A 198 16.08 4.92 -11.36
C ASP A 198 16.43 4.37 -9.96
N MET A 199 17.33 3.40 -9.94
CA MET A 199 17.78 2.75 -8.71
C MET A 199 18.43 3.70 -7.71
N SER A 200 18.98 4.84 -8.17
CA SER A 200 19.55 5.84 -7.26
C SER A 200 18.45 6.48 -6.43
N LEU A 201 17.33 6.80 -7.07
CA LEU A 201 16.14 7.37 -6.41
C LEU A 201 15.51 6.36 -5.45
N LEU A 202 15.27 5.13 -5.91
CA LEU A 202 14.69 4.08 -5.05
C LEU A 202 15.59 3.80 -3.84
N THR A 203 16.91 3.69 -4.04
CA THR A 203 17.89 3.49 -2.96
C THR A 203 17.82 4.62 -1.93
N GLN A 204 17.68 5.85 -2.38
CA GLN A 204 17.53 7.01 -1.49
C GLN A 204 16.26 6.92 -0.62
N GLN A 205 15.20 6.31 -1.11
CA GLN A 205 13.97 6.13 -0.32
C GLN A 205 14.11 5.01 0.72
N LEU A 206 15.05 4.08 0.53
CA LEU A 206 15.27 2.91 1.39
C LEU A 206 16.31 3.15 2.50
N SER A 207 17.05 4.24 2.43
CA SER A 207 18.04 4.64 3.44
C SER A 207 17.40 5.43 4.58
#